data_aba94b2fa65140bd43045164eaea0d79
#
_entry.id   aba94b2fa65140bd43045164eaea0d79
#
_cell.length_a   1.000
_cell.length_b   1.000
_cell.length_c   1.000
_cell.angle_alpha   90.00
_cell.angle_beta   90.00
_cell.angle_gamma   90.00
#
_symmetry.space_group_name_H-M   'P 1'
#
loop_
_entity.id
_entity.type
_entity.pdbx_description
1 polymer ?
#
loop_
_entity_poly.entity_id
_entity_poly.type
_entity_poly.pdbx_seq_one_letter_code
_entity_poly.pdbx_strand_id
1 'polypeptide(L)'
;MKGLRSCLTSQRFWRWEMLLSTIMIVVACFSPQVSNPALPTPGVFYQGRMAFLLIPFNSLWNLGQATSLLHAVKIVFQNVLNLFLLYPLVFGLLMVRPSLRSVQSVLMLGFTLSLSIELTQLALDCLWDFNRVFELDDLLTNTFGAYLAYRTYLFLEKRKVVSEEP
;
A
#
# COMPACT_ATOMS: atom_id res chain seq x y z
N MET A 1 6.52 25.98 17.24
CA MET A 1 5.78 24.75 17.56
C MET A 1 4.24 24.89 17.54
N LYS A 2 3.64 26.07 17.76
CA LYS A 2 2.17 26.27 17.70
C LYS A 2 1.57 26.05 16.30
N GLY A 3 2.24 26.44 15.21
CA GLY A 3 1.75 26.26 13.84
C GLY A 3 1.62 24.81 13.37
N LEU A 4 2.55 23.94 13.78
CA LEU A 4 2.50 22.50 13.41
C LEU A 4 1.34 21.80 14.14
N ARG A 5 1.05 22.17 15.40
CA ARG A 5 -0.08 21.62 16.17
C ARG A 5 -1.43 22.02 15.55
N SER A 6 -1.58 23.27 15.08
CA SER A 6 -2.82 23.73 14.43
C SER A 6 -3.05 23.05 13.07
N CYS A 7 -2.00 22.74 12.33
CA CYS A 7 -2.09 22.03 11.05
C CYS A 7 -2.56 20.58 11.24
N LEU A 8 -2.00 19.87 12.22
CA LEU A 8 -2.36 18.49 12.55
C LEU A 8 -3.79 18.33 13.10
N THR A 9 -4.39 19.40 13.61
CA THR A 9 -5.79 19.41 14.06
C THR A 9 -6.78 19.84 12.98
N SER A 10 -6.28 20.32 11.83
CA SER A 10 -7.13 20.82 10.75
C SER A 10 -7.69 19.68 9.90
N GLN A 11 -9.00 19.52 9.90
CA GLN A 11 -9.68 18.58 9.01
C GLN A 11 -9.42 18.85 7.51
N ARG A 12 -9.18 20.14 7.14
CA ARG A 12 -8.84 20.52 5.77
C ARG A 12 -7.51 19.92 5.34
N PHE A 13 -6.50 19.96 6.20
CA PHE A 13 -5.18 19.35 5.96
C PHE A 13 -5.31 17.85 5.63
N TRP A 14 -6.05 17.11 6.45
CA TRP A 14 -6.21 15.66 6.25
C TRP A 14 -7.04 15.32 5.01
N ARG A 15 -7.99 16.15 4.61
CA ARG A 15 -8.72 15.98 3.34
C ARG A 15 -7.80 16.15 2.13
N TRP A 16 -6.90 17.12 2.14
CA TRP A 16 -5.92 17.31 1.08
C TRP A 16 -4.89 16.19 1.05
N GLU A 17 -4.43 15.74 2.22
CA GLU A 17 -3.53 14.60 2.35
C GLU A 17 -4.18 13.33 1.74
N MET A 18 -5.41 13.01 2.09
CA MET A 18 -6.15 11.86 1.53
C MET A 18 -6.33 11.98 0.02
N LEU A 19 -6.64 13.18 -0.50
CA LEU A 19 -6.76 13.41 -1.94
C LEU A 19 -5.43 13.15 -2.66
N LEU A 20 -4.34 13.68 -2.16
CA LEU A 20 -3.00 13.46 -2.72
C LEU A 20 -2.59 11.99 -2.66
N SER A 21 -2.84 11.32 -1.54
CA SER A 21 -2.59 9.89 -1.38
C SER A 21 -3.41 9.05 -2.37
N THR A 22 -4.67 9.40 -2.57
CA THR A 22 -5.53 8.72 -3.55
C THR A 22 -5.01 8.92 -4.98
N ILE A 23 -4.62 10.14 -5.35
CA ILE A 23 -4.02 10.43 -6.67
C ILE A 23 -2.72 9.62 -6.85
N MET A 24 -1.86 9.57 -5.83
CA MET A 24 -0.63 8.80 -5.84
C MET A 24 -0.91 7.31 -6.06
N ILE A 25 -1.89 6.73 -5.36
CA ILE A 25 -2.30 5.34 -5.52
C ILE A 25 -2.79 5.08 -6.94
N VAL A 26 -3.66 5.95 -7.47
CA VAL A 26 -4.21 5.83 -8.83
C VAL A 26 -3.08 5.83 -9.87
N VAL A 27 -2.15 6.78 -9.77
CA VAL A 27 -1.02 6.87 -10.70
C VAL A 27 -0.09 5.67 -10.56
N ALA A 28 0.26 5.27 -9.34
CA ALA A 28 1.19 4.17 -9.10
C ALA A 28 0.61 2.81 -9.52
N CYS A 29 -0.68 2.57 -9.22
CA CYS A 29 -1.28 1.25 -9.41
C CYS A 29 -1.92 1.07 -10.79
N PHE A 30 -2.42 2.13 -11.42
CA PHE A 30 -3.21 2.03 -12.65
C PHE A 30 -2.52 2.61 -13.89
N SER A 31 -1.22 2.91 -13.82
CA SER A 31 -0.42 3.23 -14.99
C SER A 31 0.09 1.93 -15.65
N PRO A 32 0.15 1.86 -17.00
CA PRO A 32 0.73 0.71 -17.70
C PRO A 32 2.17 0.45 -17.28
N GLN A 33 2.54 -0.82 -17.14
CA GLN A 33 3.92 -1.22 -16.87
C GLN A 33 4.63 -1.68 -18.14
N VAL A 34 5.89 -1.31 -18.27
CA VAL A 34 6.75 -1.85 -19.33
C VAL A 34 7.26 -3.22 -18.88
N SER A 35 6.85 -4.26 -19.60
CA SER A 35 7.39 -5.60 -19.42
C SER A 35 8.89 -5.60 -19.75
N ASN A 36 9.70 -6.18 -18.88
CA ASN A 36 11.10 -6.46 -19.16
C ASN A 36 11.32 -7.98 -19.31
N PRO A 37 11.32 -8.52 -20.53
CA PRO A 37 11.49 -9.95 -20.77
C PRO A 37 12.81 -10.53 -20.21
N ALA A 38 13.80 -9.68 -20.01
CA ALA A 38 15.11 -10.10 -19.45
C ALA A 38 15.08 -10.37 -17.94
N LEU A 39 14.00 -9.98 -17.25
CA LEU A 39 13.85 -10.15 -15.81
C LEU A 39 12.47 -10.74 -15.48
N PRO A 40 12.21 -12.00 -15.85
CA PRO A 40 10.93 -12.65 -15.55
C PRO A 40 10.78 -12.81 -14.02
N THR A 41 9.58 -12.55 -13.50
CA THR A 41 9.27 -12.83 -12.09
C THR A 41 8.94 -14.32 -11.95
N PRO A 42 9.74 -15.10 -11.20
CA PRO A 42 9.47 -16.52 -11.02
C PRO A 42 8.13 -16.76 -10.30
N GLY A 43 7.39 -17.79 -10.71
CA GLY A 43 6.11 -18.16 -10.09
C GLY A 43 4.88 -17.45 -10.67
N VAL A 44 5.05 -16.52 -11.61
CA VAL A 44 3.93 -15.93 -12.34
C VAL A 44 3.36 -16.96 -13.32
N PHE A 45 2.04 -17.15 -13.29
CA PHE A 45 1.32 -17.93 -14.29
C PHE A 45 0.29 -17.05 -15.01
N TYR A 46 0.01 -17.41 -16.26
CA TYR A 46 -0.85 -16.63 -17.14
C TYR A 46 -2.13 -17.40 -17.48
N GLN A 47 -3.25 -16.70 -17.46
CA GLN A 47 -4.53 -17.20 -17.95
C GLN A 47 -5.09 -16.17 -18.96
N GLY A 48 -4.85 -16.43 -20.24
CA GLY A 48 -5.08 -15.44 -21.30
C GLY A 48 -4.11 -14.26 -21.15
N ARG A 49 -4.65 -13.06 -20.99
CA ARG A 49 -3.85 -11.84 -20.72
C ARG A 49 -3.58 -11.61 -19.26
N MET A 50 -4.33 -12.25 -18.37
CA MET A 50 -4.23 -12.06 -16.93
C MET A 50 -3.00 -12.79 -16.38
N ALA A 51 -2.22 -12.10 -15.57
CA ALA A 51 -1.05 -12.64 -14.88
C ALA A 51 -1.30 -12.72 -13.37
N PHE A 52 -0.92 -13.84 -12.76
CA PHE A 52 -1.16 -14.11 -11.34
C PHE A 52 0.11 -14.59 -10.65
N LEU A 53 0.35 -14.08 -9.45
CA LEU A 53 1.40 -14.53 -8.54
C LEU A 53 0.77 -14.83 -7.17
N LEU A 54 0.38 -16.08 -6.97
CA LEU A 54 -0.38 -16.51 -5.79
C LEU A 54 0.49 -17.20 -4.73
N ILE A 55 1.82 -17.21 -4.89
CA ILE A 55 2.75 -17.79 -3.93
C ILE A 55 3.03 -16.72 -2.86
N PRO A 56 2.63 -16.93 -1.58
CA PRO A 56 2.91 -15.98 -0.52
C PRO A 56 4.41 -15.79 -0.31
N PHE A 57 4.82 -14.55 -0.10
CA PHE A 57 6.23 -14.16 0.11
C PHE A 57 7.17 -14.58 -1.06
N ASN A 58 6.60 -14.70 -2.27
CA ASN A 58 7.36 -15.07 -3.45
C ASN A 58 8.56 -14.14 -3.69
N SER A 59 8.37 -12.85 -3.48
CA SER A 59 9.44 -11.85 -3.61
C SER A 59 10.60 -12.11 -2.65
N LEU A 60 10.32 -12.56 -1.41
CA LEU A 60 11.37 -12.89 -0.43
C LEU A 60 12.06 -14.21 -0.77
N TRP A 61 11.31 -15.25 -1.19
CA TRP A 61 11.89 -16.53 -1.60
C TRP A 61 12.81 -16.38 -2.82
N ASN A 62 12.43 -15.56 -3.78
CA ASN A 62 13.20 -15.33 -5.00
C ASN A 62 14.33 -14.29 -4.86
N LEU A 63 14.43 -13.63 -3.71
CA LEU A 63 15.53 -12.68 -3.46
C LEU A 63 16.90 -13.35 -3.61
N GLY A 64 17.03 -14.63 -3.17
CA GLY A 64 18.24 -15.43 -3.35
C GLY A 64 18.54 -15.83 -4.80
N GLN A 65 17.58 -15.69 -5.72
CA GLN A 65 17.72 -15.97 -7.16
C GLN A 65 17.92 -14.70 -8.00
N ALA A 66 18.03 -13.54 -7.34
CA ALA A 66 18.24 -12.28 -8.03
C ALA A 66 19.55 -12.32 -8.83
N THR A 67 19.47 -12.04 -10.14
CA THR A 67 20.58 -12.10 -11.08
C THR A 67 21.64 -11.01 -10.88
N SER A 68 21.31 -9.98 -10.12
CA SER A 68 22.20 -8.86 -9.79
C SER A 68 21.75 -8.16 -8.51
N LEU A 69 22.68 -7.42 -7.88
CA LEU A 69 22.35 -6.58 -6.72
C LEU A 69 21.24 -5.57 -7.05
N LEU A 70 21.24 -4.98 -8.24
CA LEU A 70 20.21 -4.06 -8.68
C LEU A 70 18.83 -4.72 -8.75
N HIS A 71 18.76 -5.96 -9.21
CA HIS A 71 17.53 -6.74 -9.22
C HIS A 71 17.01 -7.00 -7.80
N ALA A 72 17.89 -7.42 -6.88
CA ALA A 72 17.53 -7.61 -5.47
C ALA A 72 17.01 -6.31 -4.83
N VAL A 73 17.70 -5.18 -5.03
CA VAL A 73 17.28 -3.87 -4.55
C VAL A 73 15.91 -3.48 -5.10
N LYS A 74 15.64 -3.72 -6.40
CA LYS A 74 14.33 -3.45 -7.00
C LYS A 74 13.21 -4.24 -6.32
N ILE A 75 13.41 -5.54 -6.08
CA ILE A 75 12.43 -6.40 -5.39
C ILE A 75 12.11 -5.87 -3.99
N VAL A 76 13.15 -5.59 -3.19
CA VAL A 76 12.98 -5.05 -1.83
C VAL A 76 12.28 -3.70 -1.85
N PHE A 77 12.70 -2.81 -2.76
CA PHE A 77 12.12 -1.47 -2.87
C PHE A 77 10.64 -1.51 -3.26
N GLN A 78 10.25 -2.39 -4.19
CA GLN A 78 8.85 -2.58 -4.58
C GLN A 78 8.00 -3.04 -3.39
N ASN A 79 8.46 -4.03 -2.62
CA ASN A 79 7.75 -4.48 -1.42
C ASN A 79 7.62 -3.38 -0.35
N VAL A 80 8.67 -2.57 -0.17
CA VAL A 80 8.63 -1.42 0.75
C VAL A 80 7.64 -0.37 0.25
N LEU A 81 7.60 -0.08 -1.04
CA LEU A 81 6.63 0.86 -1.62
C LEU A 81 5.19 0.37 -1.40
N ASN A 82 4.92 -0.92 -1.62
CA ASN A 82 3.59 -1.50 -1.38
C ASN A 82 3.21 -1.42 0.11
N LEU A 83 4.17 -1.69 1.01
CA LEU A 83 3.94 -1.52 2.45
C LEU A 83 3.48 -0.11 2.82
N PHE A 84 4.02 0.92 2.16
CA PHE A 84 3.66 2.31 2.42
C PHE A 84 2.58 2.87 1.49
N LEU A 85 2.08 2.10 0.53
CA LEU A 85 1.12 2.56 -0.47
C LEU A 85 -0.19 3.06 0.18
N LEU A 86 -0.79 2.25 1.05
CA LEU A 86 -2.03 2.59 1.75
C LEU A 86 -1.81 3.36 3.06
N TYR A 87 -0.58 3.38 3.58
CA TYR A 87 -0.28 3.97 4.88
C TYR A 87 -0.76 5.43 5.01
N PRO A 88 -0.40 6.37 4.11
CA PRO A 88 -0.80 7.77 4.26
C PRO A 88 -2.32 7.93 4.17
N LEU A 89 -2.97 7.27 3.23
CA LEU A 89 -4.43 7.32 3.07
C LEU A 89 -5.16 6.84 4.32
N VAL A 90 -4.77 5.67 4.86
CA VAL A 90 -5.40 5.10 6.06
C VAL A 90 -5.11 5.97 7.28
N PHE A 91 -3.90 6.53 7.39
CA PHE A 91 -3.56 7.44 8.47
C PHE A 91 -4.44 8.71 8.44
N GLY A 92 -4.62 9.32 7.27
CA GLY A 92 -5.52 10.46 7.09
C GLY A 92 -6.99 10.13 7.45
N LEU A 93 -7.47 8.94 7.05
CA LEU A 93 -8.79 8.46 7.42
C LEU A 93 -8.97 8.30 8.93
N LEU A 94 -7.97 7.77 9.66
CA LEU A 94 -7.99 7.64 11.11
C LEU A 94 -8.05 8.98 11.83
N MET A 95 -7.42 10.01 11.26
CA MET A 95 -7.47 11.37 11.82
C MET A 95 -8.85 12.00 11.68
N VAL A 96 -9.60 11.66 10.63
CA VAL A 96 -10.91 12.27 10.30
C VAL A 96 -12.09 11.41 10.77
N ARG A 97 -11.96 10.08 10.80
CA ARG A 97 -13.06 9.12 11.03
C ARG A 97 -12.85 8.29 12.30
N PRO A 98 -13.42 8.70 13.45
CA PRO A 98 -13.30 7.94 14.71
C PRO A 98 -13.83 6.50 14.64
N SER A 99 -14.82 6.23 13.81
CA SER A 99 -15.39 4.89 13.62
C SER A 99 -14.42 3.85 13.07
N LEU A 100 -13.32 4.28 12.45
CA LEU A 100 -12.28 3.38 11.90
C LEU A 100 -11.18 3.03 12.91
N ARG A 101 -11.22 3.59 14.14
CA ARG A 101 -10.15 3.46 15.14
C ARG A 101 -10.18 2.15 15.91
N SER A 102 -10.34 1.03 15.19
CA SER A 102 -10.18 -0.32 15.74
C SER A 102 -9.29 -1.16 14.83
N VAL A 103 -8.59 -2.15 15.41
CA VAL A 103 -7.73 -3.07 14.63
C VAL A 103 -8.53 -3.75 13.54
N GLN A 104 -9.72 -4.25 13.88
CA GLN A 104 -10.57 -4.98 12.93
C GLN A 104 -11.00 -4.08 11.76
N SER A 105 -11.49 -2.87 12.05
CA SER A 105 -11.91 -1.92 11.01
C SER A 105 -10.75 -1.55 10.07
N VAL A 106 -9.55 -1.35 10.60
CA VAL A 106 -8.36 -0.98 9.81
C VAL A 106 -7.90 -2.15 8.94
N LEU A 107 -7.84 -3.37 9.48
CA LEU A 107 -7.48 -4.55 8.71
C LEU A 107 -8.49 -4.82 7.59
N MET A 108 -9.78 -4.74 7.88
CA MET A 108 -10.84 -4.88 6.89
C MET A 108 -10.73 -3.79 5.80
N LEU A 109 -10.52 -2.55 6.19
CA LEU A 109 -10.33 -1.43 5.26
C LEU A 109 -9.11 -1.64 4.38
N GLY A 110 -7.95 -1.95 4.98
CA GLY A 110 -6.69 -2.18 4.25
C GLY A 110 -6.81 -3.32 3.25
N PHE A 111 -7.38 -4.46 3.68
CA PHE A 111 -7.61 -5.61 2.82
C PHE A 111 -8.58 -5.29 1.68
N THR A 112 -9.71 -4.63 1.96
CA THR A 112 -10.71 -4.28 0.94
C THR A 112 -10.14 -3.31 -0.09
N LEU A 113 -9.39 -2.29 0.35
CA LEU A 113 -8.73 -1.35 -0.56
C LEU A 113 -7.69 -2.07 -1.43
N SER A 114 -6.82 -2.90 -0.81
CA SER A 114 -5.81 -3.65 -1.55
C SER A 114 -6.44 -4.61 -2.56
N LEU A 115 -7.44 -5.37 -2.16
CA LEU A 115 -8.16 -6.27 -3.08
C LEU A 115 -8.83 -5.50 -4.22
N SER A 116 -9.40 -4.32 -3.95
CA SER A 116 -9.99 -3.47 -4.98
C SER A 116 -8.94 -2.97 -5.98
N ILE A 117 -7.73 -2.63 -5.53
CA ILE A 117 -6.60 -2.26 -6.38
C ILE A 117 -6.23 -3.44 -7.28
N GLU A 118 -5.98 -4.61 -6.71
CA GLU A 118 -5.58 -5.82 -7.44
C GLU A 118 -6.62 -6.24 -8.49
N LEU A 119 -7.90 -6.25 -8.12
CA LEU A 119 -8.99 -6.58 -9.07
C LEU A 119 -9.11 -5.55 -10.19
N THR A 120 -8.87 -4.27 -9.89
CA THR A 120 -8.87 -3.22 -10.93
C THR A 120 -7.67 -3.39 -11.86
N GLN A 121 -6.49 -3.70 -11.35
CA GLN A 121 -5.30 -3.99 -12.18
C GLN A 121 -5.54 -5.19 -13.09
N LEU A 122 -6.12 -6.27 -12.56
CA LEU A 122 -6.48 -7.44 -13.33
C LEU A 122 -7.49 -7.13 -14.46
N ALA A 123 -8.48 -6.28 -14.17
CA ALA A 123 -9.44 -5.82 -15.16
C ALA A 123 -8.78 -4.96 -16.25
N LEU A 124 -7.88 -4.05 -15.87
CA LEU A 124 -7.10 -3.23 -16.80
C LEU A 124 -6.19 -4.09 -17.69
N ASP A 125 -5.59 -5.14 -17.13
CA ASP A 125 -4.76 -6.07 -17.85
C ASP A 125 -5.59 -6.86 -18.89
N CYS A 126 -6.73 -7.36 -18.47
CA CYS A 126 -7.66 -8.09 -19.34
C CYS A 126 -8.15 -7.23 -20.53
N LEU A 127 -8.48 -5.95 -20.29
CA LEU A 127 -9.08 -5.06 -21.27
C LEU A 127 -8.06 -4.38 -22.19
N TRP A 128 -6.92 -3.93 -21.64
CA TRP A 128 -5.97 -3.04 -22.32
C TRP A 128 -4.51 -3.48 -22.25
N ASP A 129 -4.21 -4.66 -21.68
CA ASP A 129 -2.86 -5.21 -21.63
C ASP A 129 -1.86 -4.30 -20.89
N PHE A 130 -2.22 -3.94 -19.66
CA PHE A 130 -1.42 -3.02 -18.81
C PHE A 130 -0.16 -3.66 -18.22
N ASN A 131 0.07 -4.96 -18.49
CA ASN A 131 1.20 -5.73 -17.93
C ASN A 131 1.26 -5.70 -16.39
N ARG A 132 0.11 -5.82 -15.76
CA ARG A 132 0.00 -5.91 -14.29
C ARG A 132 -0.13 -7.36 -13.88
N VAL A 133 0.46 -7.69 -12.76
CA VAL A 133 0.36 -9.02 -12.14
C VAL A 133 -0.50 -8.89 -10.90
N PHE A 134 -1.52 -9.73 -10.75
CA PHE A 134 -2.24 -9.87 -9.48
C PHE A 134 -1.34 -10.57 -8.48
N GLU A 135 -0.90 -9.87 -7.43
CA GLU A 135 0.06 -10.39 -6.45
C GLU A 135 -0.58 -10.57 -5.07
N LEU A 136 -0.52 -11.81 -4.55
CA LEU A 136 -0.99 -12.09 -3.19
C LEU A 136 -0.17 -11.32 -2.13
N ASP A 137 1.11 -11.10 -2.39
CA ASP A 137 2.00 -10.34 -1.51
C ASP A 137 1.54 -8.88 -1.35
N ASP A 138 0.96 -8.28 -2.40
CA ASP A 138 0.46 -6.91 -2.35
C ASP A 138 -0.76 -6.79 -1.43
N LEU A 139 -1.63 -7.82 -1.41
CA LEU A 139 -2.73 -7.85 -0.44
C LEU A 139 -2.22 -7.87 1.00
N LEU A 140 -1.17 -8.62 1.27
CA LEU A 140 -0.59 -8.75 2.62
C LEU A 140 0.17 -7.48 3.01
N THR A 141 1.05 -6.97 2.15
CA THR A 141 1.90 -5.82 2.44
C THR A 141 1.09 -4.53 2.57
N ASN A 142 0.12 -4.29 1.70
CA ASN A 142 -0.78 -3.14 1.77
C ASN A 142 -1.65 -3.18 3.04
N THR A 143 -2.20 -4.35 3.38
CA THR A 143 -2.98 -4.52 4.62
C THR A 143 -2.12 -4.29 5.85
N PHE A 144 -0.88 -4.77 5.86
CA PHE A 144 0.06 -4.52 6.94
C PHE A 144 0.46 -3.04 7.02
N GLY A 145 0.61 -2.36 5.88
CA GLY A 145 0.81 -0.90 5.83
C GLY A 145 -0.33 -0.11 6.49
N ALA A 146 -1.58 -0.52 6.24
CA ALA A 146 -2.74 0.05 6.93
C ALA A 146 -2.68 -0.18 8.45
N TYR A 147 -2.27 -1.36 8.90
CA TYR A 147 -2.05 -1.65 10.31
C TYR A 147 -0.94 -0.79 10.92
N LEU A 148 0.17 -0.56 10.21
CA LEU A 148 1.23 0.34 10.68
C LEU A 148 0.73 1.79 10.84
N ALA A 149 -0.12 2.27 9.93
CA ALA A 149 -0.77 3.58 10.07
C ALA A 149 -1.58 3.67 11.37
N TYR A 150 -2.35 2.62 11.69
CA TYR A 150 -3.09 2.54 12.95
C TYR A 150 -2.17 2.52 14.19
N ARG A 151 -1.08 1.77 14.17
CA ARG A 151 -0.10 1.75 15.26
C ARG A 151 0.54 3.12 15.49
N THR A 152 0.85 3.82 14.39
CA THR A 152 1.36 5.20 14.47
C THR A 152 0.32 6.16 15.05
N TYR A 153 -0.95 6.03 14.62
CA TYR A 153 -2.05 6.80 15.17
C TYR A 153 -2.14 6.62 16.70
N LEU A 154 -2.16 5.39 17.20
CA LEU A 154 -2.23 5.09 18.62
C LEU A 154 -1.03 5.65 19.40
N PHE A 155 0.17 5.55 18.85
CA PHE A 155 1.38 6.10 19.46
C PHE A 155 1.30 7.63 19.64
N LEU A 156 0.81 8.33 18.63
CA LEU A 156 0.64 9.78 18.69
C LEU A 156 -0.47 10.20 19.66
N GLU A 157 -1.54 9.43 19.74
CA GLU A 157 -2.65 9.68 20.67
C GLU A 157 -2.19 9.54 22.13
N LYS A 158 -1.47 8.47 22.45
CA LYS A 158 -0.87 8.28 23.78
C LYS A 158 0.06 9.44 24.19
N ARG A 159 0.89 9.93 23.27
CA ARG A 159 1.77 11.06 23.53
C ARG A 159 1.02 12.37 23.81
N LYS A 160 -0.14 12.57 23.21
CA LYS A 160 -0.98 13.74 23.49
C LYS A 160 -1.50 13.71 24.93
N VAL A 161 -2.04 12.57 25.37
CA VAL A 161 -2.56 12.40 26.74
C VAL A 161 -1.47 12.68 27.77
N VAL A 162 -0.29 12.09 27.63
CA VAL A 162 0.85 12.30 28.56
C VAL A 162 1.33 13.76 28.57
N SER A 163 1.20 14.50 27.48
CA SER A 163 1.62 15.90 27.42
C SER A 163 0.58 16.90 27.97
N GLU A 164 -0.62 16.44 28.29
CA GLU A 164 -1.73 17.23 28.84
C GLU A 164 -1.95 16.96 30.35
N GLU A 165 -1.27 15.95 30.89
CA GLU A 165 -1.19 15.77 32.36
C GLU A 165 -0.23 16.81 32.97
N PRO A 166 -0.69 17.64 33.93
CA PRO A 166 0.09 18.73 34.51
C PRO A 166 1.28 18.26 35.36
#